data_e786688f470b9ee6a51eca6af8df1a4a
#
_entry.id   e786688f470b9ee6a51eca6af8df1a4a
#
_cell.length_a   1.000
_cell.length_b   1.000
_cell.length_c   1.000
_cell.angle_alpha   90.00
_cell.angle_beta   90.00
_cell.angle_gamma   90.00
#
_symmetry.space_group_name_H-M   'P 1'
#
loop_
_entity.id
_entity.type
_entity.pdbx_description
1 polymer ?
#
loop_
_entity_poly.entity_id
_entity_poly.type
_entity_poly.pdbx_seq_one_letter_code
_entity_poly.pdbx_strand_id
1 'polypeptide(L)'
;MTPTLSPTLHQPGHEAAHDAAHHHHEAGAHTPLGFWLYLMSDCLIFAVLFATFGVLSGNTAGGPGGRQLFELPFVFAETMVLLLSSYTFGLAMLRQGTDDAPRMIRWLAVTFALGALFIAMEVYEFAHLLHQGAGPGVSAYLSAFFTLVGTHGLHVTSGLLWLAVMIHQIRHFGLDDIVRRRLACLSLFWHFLDLVWICVFTFVYLREFA
;
A
#
# COMPACT_ATOMS: atom_id res chain seq x y z
N MET A 1 -65.60 36.29 -16.51
CA MET A 1 -64.72 35.16 -16.72
C MET A 1 -63.43 35.37 -15.97
N THR A 2 -63.33 34.83 -14.75
CA THR A 2 -62.13 34.91 -13.90
C THR A 2 -61.38 33.59 -13.99
N PRO A 3 -60.07 33.56 -14.27
CA PRO A 3 -59.29 32.32 -14.25
C PRO A 3 -58.97 31.92 -12.79
N THR A 4 -59.38 30.72 -12.41
CA THR A 4 -59.05 30.08 -11.15
C THR A 4 -57.60 29.58 -11.20
N LEU A 5 -56.73 30.22 -10.39
CA LEU A 5 -55.38 29.71 -10.07
C LEU A 5 -55.49 28.47 -9.21
N SER A 6 -55.04 27.31 -9.72
CA SER A 6 -54.84 26.10 -8.93
C SER A 6 -53.61 26.27 -8.00
N PRO A 7 -53.71 25.98 -6.70
CA PRO A 7 -52.54 25.97 -5.84
C PRO A 7 -51.70 24.71 -6.14
N THR A 8 -50.46 24.91 -6.54
CA THR A 8 -49.41 23.89 -6.61
C THR A 8 -49.16 23.38 -5.18
N LEU A 9 -49.58 22.13 -4.91
CA LEU A 9 -49.26 21.43 -3.68
C LEU A 9 -47.74 21.24 -3.61
N HIS A 10 -47.14 22.02 -2.73
CA HIS A 10 -45.72 21.88 -2.37
C HIS A 10 -45.61 20.54 -1.59
N GLN A 11 -44.93 19.55 -2.19
CA GLN A 11 -44.69 18.25 -1.56
C GLN A 11 -43.36 18.29 -0.79
N PRO A 12 -43.36 18.44 0.54
CA PRO A 12 -42.15 18.53 1.34
C PRO A 12 -41.31 17.24 1.40
N GLY A 13 -41.88 16.12 0.94
CA GLY A 13 -41.16 14.83 0.92
C GLY A 13 -40.15 14.69 -0.24
N HIS A 14 -40.30 15.47 -1.31
CA HIS A 14 -39.41 15.36 -2.47
C HIS A 14 -38.09 16.12 -2.27
N GLU A 15 -38.11 17.26 -1.56
CA GLU A 15 -36.93 18.04 -1.22
C GLU A 15 -36.07 17.30 -0.17
N ALA A 16 -36.68 16.73 0.87
CA ALA A 16 -35.94 15.99 1.88
C ALA A 16 -35.26 14.73 1.34
N ALA A 17 -35.88 14.05 0.35
CA ALA A 17 -35.26 12.91 -0.33
C ALA A 17 -34.12 13.33 -1.27
N HIS A 18 -34.23 14.50 -1.91
CA HIS A 18 -33.22 15.06 -2.79
C HIS A 18 -31.99 15.55 -1.99
N ASP A 19 -32.21 16.21 -0.86
CA ASP A 19 -31.13 16.65 0.04
C ASP A 19 -30.42 15.44 0.70
N ALA A 20 -31.15 14.43 1.13
CA ALA A 20 -30.55 13.20 1.63
C ALA A 20 -29.70 12.48 0.58
N ALA A 21 -30.13 12.44 -0.70
CA ALA A 21 -29.38 11.86 -1.79
C ALA A 21 -28.11 12.68 -2.11
N HIS A 22 -28.16 14.00 -2.05
CA HIS A 22 -27.00 14.88 -2.23
C HIS A 22 -25.97 14.70 -1.10
N HIS A 23 -26.38 14.61 0.15
CA HIS A 23 -25.46 14.35 1.28
C HIS A 23 -24.79 12.97 1.20
N HIS A 24 -25.46 11.94 0.69
CA HIS A 24 -24.84 10.63 0.47
C HIS A 24 -23.87 10.62 -0.70
N HIS A 25 -24.09 11.43 -1.75
CA HIS A 25 -23.16 11.57 -2.86
C HIS A 25 -21.89 12.35 -2.48
N GLU A 26 -22.03 13.41 -1.69
CA GLU A 26 -20.87 14.20 -1.22
C GLU A 26 -20.01 13.44 -0.24
N ALA A 27 -20.57 12.71 0.72
CA ALA A 27 -19.82 11.87 1.65
C ALA A 27 -19.01 10.75 0.94
N GLY A 28 -19.47 10.29 -0.23
CA GLY A 28 -18.78 9.31 -1.05
C GLY A 28 -17.57 9.85 -1.84
N ALA A 29 -17.59 11.14 -2.17
CA ALA A 29 -16.53 11.79 -2.94
C ALA A 29 -15.30 12.17 -2.10
N HIS A 30 -15.48 12.38 -0.80
CA HIS A 30 -14.40 12.81 0.11
C HIS A 30 -13.49 11.67 0.58
N THR A 31 -13.94 10.41 0.51
CA THR A 31 -13.15 9.26 0.99
C THR A 31 -11.85 9.06 0.20
N PRO A 32 -11.83 9.11 -1.15
CA PRO A 32 -10.59 9.00 -1.91
C PRO A 32 -9.62 10.16 -1.68
N LEU A 33 -10.14 11.38 -1.52
CA LEU A 33 -9.32 12.57 -1.26
C LEU A 33 -8.62 12.49 0.10
N GLY A 34 -9.35 12.09 1.16
CA GLY A 34 -8.76 11.90 2.49
C GLY A 34 -7.67 10.82 2.48
N PHE A 35 -7.88 9.74 1.72
CA PHE A 35 -6.89 8.69 1.56
C PHE A 35 -5.65 9.16 0.77
N TRP A 36 -5.83 10.00 -0.25
CA TRP A 36 -4.73 10.64 -0.97
C TRP A 36 -3.87 11.52 -0.06
N LEU A 37 -4.48 12.31 0.83
CA LEU A 37 -3.75 13.11 1.82
C LEU A 37 -2.94 12.23 2.79
N TYR A 38 -3.51 11.08 3.20
CA TYR A 38 -2.78 10.09 3.99
C TYR A 38 -1.54 9.56 3.25
N LEU A 39 -1.67 9.16 1.97
CA LEU A 39 -0.54 8.70 1.16
C LEU A 39 0.52 9.79 0.97
N MET A 40 0.12 11.06 0.82
CA MET A 40 1.09 12.17 0.77
C MET A 40 1.87 12.31 2.08
N SER A 41 1.23 12.10 3.23
CA SER A 41 1.91 12.10 4.53
C SER A 41 2.92 10.95 4.65
N ASP A 42 2.56 9.75 4.20
CA ASP A 42 3.46 8.60 4.14
C ASP A 42 4.64 8.86 3.19
N CYS A 43 4.38 9.49 2.05
CA CYS A 43 5.44 9.89 1.11
C CYS A 43 6.47 10.82 1.78
N LEU A 44 6.03 11.77 2.63
CA LEU A 44 6.94 12.64 3.40
C LEU A 44 7.77 11.85 4.41
N ILE A 45 7.17 10.88 5.10
CA ILE A 45 7.91 10.00 6.03
C ILE A 45 9.03 9.26 5.29
N PHE A 46 8.71 8.62 4.17
CA PHE A 46 9.72 7.92 3.37
C PHE A 46 10.78 8.87 2.78
N ALA A 47 10.39 10.07 2.34
CA ALA A 47 11.34 11.07 1.85
C ALA A 47 12.37 11.45 2.92
N VAL A 48 11.94 11.64 4.18
CA VAL A 48 12.84 11.91 5.31
C VAL A 48 13.73 10.72 5.60
N LEU A 49 13.21 9.49 5.55
CA LEU A 49 14.00 8.28 5.75
C LEU A 49 15.07 8.09 4.66
N PHE A 50 14.72 8.34 3.39
CA PHE A 50 15.68 8.32 2.28
C PHE A 50 16.76 9.40 2.43
N ALA A 51 16.36 10.61 2.81
CA ALA A 51 17.32 11.69 3.06
C ALA A 51 18.27 11.33 4.21
N THR A 52 17.75 10.78 5.30
CA THR A 52 18.55 10.30 6.45
C THR A 52 19.52 9.20 6.03
N PHE A 53 19.05 8.21 5.27
CA PHE A 53 19.91 7.16 4.73
C PHE A 53 20.99 7.74 3.82
N GLY A 54 20.64 8.69 2.93
CA GLY A 54 21.59 9.36 2.04
C GLY A 54 22.74 10.06 2.78
N VAL A 55 22.42 10.72 3.90
CA VAL A 55 23.44 11.42 4.74
C VAL A 55 24.29 10.41 5.54
N LEU A 56 23.71 9.34 6.04
CA LEU A 56 24.38 8.37 6.91
C LEU A 56 25.05 7.23 6.15
N SER A 57 24.79 7.08 4.84
CA SER A 57 25.30 5.98 4.03
C SER A 57 26.84 5.86 3.98
N GLY A 58 27.57 6.96 4.19
CA GLY A 58 29.05 6.97 4.28
C GLY A 58 29.61 6.59 5.65
N ASN A 59 28.77 6.48 6.71
CA ASN A 59 29.20 6.33 8.09
C ASN A 59 29.13 4.86 8.55
N THR A 60 30.04 4.02 8.03
CA THR A 60 30.12 2.58 8.34
C THR A 60 30.88 2.27 9.63
N ALA A 61 31.45 3.27 10.31
CA ALA A 61 32.28 3.11 11.51
C ALA A 61 33.44 2.10 11.36
N GLY A 62 33.97 1.91 10.12
CA GLY A 62 35.01 0.92 9.81
C GLY A 62 34.47 -0.52 9.70
N GLY A 63 33.15 -0.72 9.78
CA GLY A 63 32.48 -2.00 9.57
C GLY A 63 32.23 -2.31 8.09
N PRO A 64 31.64 -3.49 7.81
CA PRO A 64 31.32 -3.90 6.44
C PRO A 64 30.31 -2.93 5.79
N GLY A 65 30.59 -2.54 4.55
CA GLY A 65 29.68 -1.76 3.71
C GLY A 65 28.64 -2.65 3.03
N GLY A 66 27.62 -2.03 2.42
CA GLY A 66 26.50 -2.74 1.78
C GLY A 66 26.92 -3.74 0.73
N ARG A 67 27.98 -3.46 -0.06
CA ARG A 67 28.52 -4.37 -1.08
C ARG A 67 28.98 -5.73 -0.54
N GLN A 68 29.34 -5.80 0.74
CA GLN A 68 29.81 -7.03 1.40
C GLN A 68 28.66 -7.77 2.10
N LEU A 69 27.58 -7.06 2.42
CA LEU A 69 26.47 -7.56 3.21
C LEU A 69 25.29 -8.03 2.35
N PHE A 70 25.07 -7.39 1.18
CA PHE A 70 23.87 -7.64 0.39
C PHE A 70 24.14 -8.58 -0.78
N GLU A 71 23.25 -9.54 -0.98
CA GLU A 71 23.20 -10.39 -2.16
C GLU A 71 22.24 -9.79 -3.20
N LEU A 72 22.77 -9.04 -4.17
CA LEU A 72 21.98 -8.38 -5.21
C LEU A 72 20.98 -9.31 -5.93
N PRO A 73 21.31 -10.57 -6.29
CA PRO A 73 20.35 -11.49 -6.91
C PRO A 73 19.16 -11.81 -6.01
N PHE A 74 19.37 -11.89 -4.70
CA PHE A 74 18.33 -12.17 -3.73
C PHE A 74 17.34 -11.01 -3.62
N VAL A 75 17.85 -9.78 -3.45
CA VAL A 75 17.02 -8.56 -3.39
C VAL A 75 16.30 -8.29 -4.72
N PHE A 76 16.93 -8.64 -5.84
CA PHE A 76 16.27 -8.59 -7.14
C PHE A 76 15.09 -9.57 -7.22
N ALA A 77 15.24 -10.79 -6.69
CA ALA A 77 14.15 -11.76 -6.61
C ALA A 77 12.99 -11.23 -5.72
N GLU A 78 13.30 -10.60 -4.58
CA GLU A 78 12.30 -9.93 -3.73
C GLU A 78 11.52 -8.86 -4.50
N THR A 79 12.23 -8.03 -5.24
CA THR A 79 11.64 -6.99 -6.09
C THR A 79 10.71 -7.60 -7.13
N MET A 80 11.10 -8.69 -7.79
CA MET A 80 10.27 -9.38 -8.78
C MET A 80 9.00 -9.97 -8.15
N VAL A 81 9.11 -10.55 -6.95
CA VAL A 81 7.96 -11.10 -6.20
C VAL A 81 6.97 -9.99 -5.85
N LEU A 82 7.45 -8.83 -5.39
CA LEU A 82 6.58 -7.71 -5.03
C LEU A 82 5.90 -7.11 -6.27
N LEU A 83 6.64 -6.88 -7.38
CA LEU A 83 6.09 -6.42 -8.65
C LEU A 83 5.03 -7.37 -9.21
N LEU A 84 5.27 -8.69 -9.12
CA LEU A 84 4.30 -9.70 -9.52
C LEU A 84 3.05 -9.65 -8.65
N SER A 85 3.21 -9.42 -7.34
CA SER A 85 2.10 -9.19 -6.40
C SER A 85 1.25 -7.99 -6.82
N SER A 86 1.87 -6.88 -7.18
CA SER A 86 1.20 -5.67 -7.66
C SER A 86 0.45 -5.92 -8.98
N TYR A 87 1.06 -6.64 -9.91
CA TYR A 87 0.41 -7.04 -11.15
C TYR A 87 -0.84 -7.91 -10.90
N THR A 88 -0.74 -8.90 -10.01
CA THR A 88 -1.90 -9.76 -9.66
C THR A 88 -3.00 -8.98 -8.95
N PHE A 89 -2.66 -7.96 -8.16
CA PHE A 89 -3.64 -7.06 -7.56
C PHE A 89 -4.37 -6.25 -8.65
N GLY A 90 -3.65 -5.70 -9.63
CA GLY A 90 -4.25 -5.02 -10.79
C GLY A 90 -5.23 -5.93 -11.55
N LEU A 91 -4.89 -7.21 -11.76
CA LEU A 91 -5.80 -8.19 -12.36
C LEU A 91 -7.06 -8.43 -11.52
N ALA A 92 -6.94 -8.43 -10.18
CA ALA A 92 -8.11 -8.52 -9.29
C ALA A 92 -9.03 -7.30 -9.45
N MET A 93 -8.45 -6.08 -9.56
CA MET A 93 -9.21 -4.84 -9.74
C MET A 93 -9.95 -4.79 -11.08
N LEU A 94 -9.39 -5.33 -12.15
CA LEU A 94 -10.08 -5.44 -13.46
C LEU A 94 -11.34 -6.31 -13.38
N ARG A 95 -11.44 -7.24 -12.42
CA ARG A 95 -12.62 -8.09 -12.21
C ARG A 95 -13.70 -7.44 -11.35
N GLN A 96 -13.44 -6.26 -10.78
CA GLN A 96 -14.40 -5.54 -9.95
C GLN A 96 -15.68 -5.12 -10.72
N GLY A 97 -15.58 -4.93 -12.05
CA GLY A 97 -16.70 -4.60 -12.94
C GLY A 97 -17.52 -5.79 -13.44
N THR A 98 -17.03 -7.01 -13.27
CA THR A 98 -17.74 -8.26 -13.59
C THR A 98 -18.11 -8.90 -12.28
N ASP A 99 -19.37 -9.33 -12.07
CA ASP A 99 -19.86 -9.95 -10.81
C ASP A 99 -19.18 -11.30 -10.47
N ASP A 100 -17.95 -11.51 -10.93
CA ASP A 100 -17.12 -12.70 -10.71
C ASP A 100 -16.32 -12.59 -9.38
N ALA A 101 -17.03 -12.43 -8.27
CA ALA A 101 -16.41 -12.39 -6.93
C ALA A 101 -15.45 -13.57 -6.66
N PRO A 102 -15.72 -14.83 -7.07
CA PRO A 102 -14.79 -15.95 -6.82
C PRO A 102 -13.46 -15.81 -7.56
N ARG A 103 -13.46 -15.25 -8.78
CA ARG A 103 -12.20 -15.01 -9.53
C ARG A 103 -11.39 -13.87 -8.93
N MET A 104 -12.07 -12.80 -8.49
CA MET A 104 -11.41 -11.69 -7.82
C MET A 104 -10.74 -12.15 -6.51
N ILE A 105 -11.43 -12.92 -5.67
CA ILE A 105 -10.88 -13.48 -4.42
C ILE A 105 -9.63 -14.33 -4.71
N ARG A 106 -9.62 -15.13 -5.78
CA ARG A 106 -8.43 -15.93 -6.14
C ARG A 106 -7.23 -15.05 -6.46
N TRP A 107 -7.40 -13.98 -7.24
CA TRP A 107 -6.32 -13.06 -7.53
C TRP A 107 -5.83 -12.31 -6.30
N LEU A 108 -6.73 -11.86 -5.42
CA LEU A 108 -6.38 -11.25 -4.13
C LEU A 108 -5.63 -12.23 -3.22
N ALA A 109 -6.01 -13.52 -3.22
CA ALA A 109 -5.30 -14.55 -2.46
C ALA A 109 -3.88 -14.81 -3.01
N VAL A 110 -3.70 -14.77 -4.34
CA VAL A 110 -2.35 -14.84 -4.96
C VAL A 110 -1.52 -13.62 -4.57
N THR A 111 -2.09 -12.42 -4.63
CA THR A 111 -1.44 -11.18 -4.17
C THR A 111 -1.01 -11.29 -2.72
N PHE A 112 -1.89 -11.80 -1.85
CA PHE A 112 -1.58 -12.02 -0.44
C PHE A 112 -0.42 -13.00 -0.25
N ALA A 113 -0.42 -14.13 -0.98
CA ALA A 113 0.64 -15.12 -0.89
C ALA A 113 2.00 -14.58 -1.35
N LEU A 114 2.02 -13.80 -2.44
CA LEU A 114 3.25 -13.15 -2.94
C LEU A 114 3.75 -12.06 -1.99
N GLY A 115 2.86 -11.23 -1.44
CA GLY A 115 3.23 -10.23 -0.44
C GLY A 115 3.74 -10.86 0.87
N ALA A 116 3.14 -11.97 1.31
CA ALA A 116 3.62 -12.72 2.47
C ALA A 116 4.98 -13.37 2.21
N LEU A 117 5.22 -13.86 0.99
CA LEU A 117 6.52 -14.38 0.57
C LEU A 117 7.59 -13.27 0.61
N PHE A 118 7.28 -12.08 0.11
CA PHE A 118 8.17 -10.91 0.18
C PHE A 118 8.56 -10.61 1.64
N ILE A 119 7.60 -10.49 2.56
CA ILE A 119 7.89 -10.26 3.98
C ILE A 119 8.73 -11.39 4.59
N ALA A 120 8.48 -12.65 4.20
CA ALA A 120 9.28 -13.78 4.68
C ALA A 120 10.74 -13.67 4.21
N MET A 121 10.99 -13.24 2.97
CA MET A 121 12.32 -13.02 2.42
C MET A 121 13.02 -11.84 3.12
N GLU A 122 12.34 -10.72 3.35
CA GLU A 122 12.85 -9.54 4.06
C GLU A 122 13.24 -9.89 5.51
N VAL A 123 12.39 -10.64 6.23
CA VAL A 123 12.70 -11.11 7.58
C VAL A 123 13.90 -12.07 7.58
N TYR A 124 14.02 -12.91 6.57
CA TYR A 124 15.18 -13.79 6.39
C TYR A 124 16.46 -12.97 6.18
N GLU A 125 16.45 -11.95 5.32
CA GLU A 125 17.59 -11.04 5.11
C GLU A 125 17.99 -10.35 6.43
N PHE A 126 17.03 -9.82 7.17
CA PHE A 126 17.30 -9.20 8.47
C PHE A 126 17.89 -10.18 9.49
N ALA A 127 17.35 -11.38 9.57
CA ALA A 127 17.90 -12.43 10.45
C ALA A 127 19.33 -12.79 10.05
N HIS A 128 19.60 -12.92 8.75
CA HIS A 128 20.94 -13.22 8.23
C HIS A 128 21.95 -12.13 8.58
N LEU A 129 21.61 -10.85 8.41
CA LEU A 129 22.44 -9.71 8.78
C LEU A 129 22.72 -9.68 10.30
N LEU A 130 21.71 -9.94 11.13
CA LEU A 130 21.87 -10.01 12.58
C LEU A 130 22.80 -11.16 13.01
N HIS A 131 22.72 -12.33 12.36
CA HIS A 131 23.62 -13.46 12.62
C HIS A 131 25.07 -13.18 12.23
N GLN A 132 25.29 -12.33 11.21
CA GLN A 132 26.62 -11.85 10.84
C GLN A 132 27.17 -10.76 11.77
N GLY A 133 26.41 -10.37 12.80
CA GLY A 133 26.79 -9.30 13.70
C GLY A 133 26.58 -7.89 13.12
N ALA A 134 25.94 -7.77 11.95
CA ALA A 134 25.64 -6.49 11.28
C ALA A 134 24.27 -5.95 11.74
N GLY A 135 24.11 -5.74 13.04
CA GLY A 135 22.88 -5.21 13.61
C GLY A 135 22.77 -3.68 13.55
N PRO A 136 21.59 -3.10 13.81
CA PRO A 136 21.35 -1.66 13.72
C PRO A 136 22.20 -0.82 14.68
N GLY A 137 22.72 -1.39 15.77
CA GLY A 137 23.58 -0.71 16.73
C GLY A 137 25.05 -0.64 16.33
N VAL A 138 25.49 -1.27 15.24
CA VAL A 138 26.89 -1.39 14.86
C VAL A 138 27.38 -0.14 14.14
N SER A 139 26.57 0.45 13.26
CA SER A 139 26.93 1.66 12.50
C SER A 139 25.69 2.52 12.19
N ALA A 140 25.93 3.81 11.93
CA ALA A 140 24.87 4.72 11.51
C ALA A 140 24.25 4.31 10.15
N TYR A 141 25.07 3.75 9.27
CA TYR A 141 24.64 3.16 8.00
C TYR A 141 23.61 2.06 8.22
N LEU A 142 23.93 1.05 9.05
CA LEU A 142 23.03 -0.07 9.33
C LEU A 142 21.78 0.40 10.09
N SER A 143 21.91 1.34 11.02
CA SER A 143 20.77 1.91 11.72
C SER A 143 19.78 2.56 10.75
N ALA A 144 20.27 3.38 9.79
CA ALA A 144 19.43 4.00 8.77
C ALA A 144 18.83 2.98 7.80
N PHE A 145 19.59 1.95 7.42
CA PHE A 145 19.13 0.84 6.59
C PHE A 145 17.97 0.08 7.25
N PHE A 146 18.18 -0.43 8.46
CA PHE A 146 17.14 -1.18 9.20
C PHE A 146 15.89 -0.32 9.45
N THR A 147 16.06 0.98 9.68
CA THR A 147 14.92 1.89 9.89
C THR A 147 14.13 2.08 8.61
N LEU A 148 14.79 2.34 7.47
CA LEU A 148 14.13 2.58 6.19
C LEU A 148 13.42 1.31 5.68
N VAL A 149 14.15 0.20 5.59
CA VAL A 149 13.62 -1.08 5.07
C VAL A 149 12.59 -1.65 6.03
N GLY A 150 12.85 -1.64 7.34
CA GLY A 150 11.92 -2.12 8.35
C GLY A 150 10.62 -1.30 8.42
N THR A 151 10.68 0.03 8.22
CA THR A 151 9.46 0.85 8.11
C THR A 151 8.66 0.46 6.87
N HIS A 152 9.32 0.19 5.74
CA HIS A 152 8.65 -0.32 4.54
C HIS A 152 7.98 -1.67 4.81
N GLY A 153 8.69 -2.64 5.38
CA GLY A 153 8.15 -3.96 5.72
C GLY A 153 6.97 -3.89 6.70
N LEU A 154 6.99 -2.96 7.66
CA LEU A 154 5.86 -2.71 8.54
C LEU A 154 4.62 -2.23 7.76
N HIS A 155 4.80 -1.33 6.80
CA HIS A 155 3.71 -0.87 5.93
C HIS A 155 3.17 -1.99 5.04
N VAL A 156 4.03 -2.82 4.45
CA VAL A 156 3.59 -3.99 3.67
C VAL A 156 2.82 -4.97 4.53
N THR A 157 3.27 -5.23 5.76
CA THR A 157 2.58 -6.10 6.73
C THR A 157 1.20 -5.55 7.09
N SER A 158 1.07 -4.23 7.30
CA SER A 158 -0.23 -3.59 7.55
C SER A 158 -1.16 -3.70 6.34
N GLY A 159 -0.63 -3.54 5.13
CA GLY A 159 -1.34 -3.76 3.88
C GLY A 159 -1.84 -5.19 3.69
N LEU A 160 -1.00 -6.19 4.05
CA LEU A 160 -1.39 -7.60 4.06
C LEU A 160 -2.52 -7.88 5.04
N LEU A 161 -2.45 -7.33 6.25
CA LEU A 161 -3.53 -7.44 7.22
C LEU A 161 -4.84 -6.86 6.68
N TRP A 162 -4.77 -5.67 6.08
CA TRP A 162 -5.94 -5.05 5.45
C TRP A 162 -6.47 -5.89 4.29
N LEU A 163 -5.59 -6.44 3.44
CA LEU A 163 -5.96 -7.32 2.33
C LEU A 163 -6.67 -8.60 2.84
N ALA A 164 -6.19 -9.21 3.93
CA ALA A 164 -6.83 -10.36 4.55
C ALA A 164 -8.25 -10.04 5.04
N VAL A 165 -8.42 -8.88 5.70
CA VAL A 165 -9.74 -8.38 6.14
C VAL A 165 -10.65 -8.16 4.93
N MET A 166 -10.16 -7.58 3.83
CA MET A 166 -10.94 -7.36 2.61
C MET A 166 -11.38 -8.67 1.96
N ILE A 167 -10.49 -9.66 1.87
CA ILE A 167 -10.84 -11.01 1.37
C ILE A 167 -11.94 -11.63 2.24
N HIS A 168 -11.87 -11.50 3.56
CA HIS A 168 -12.88 -11.98 4.48
C HIS A 168 -14.23 -11.26 4.27
N GLN A 169 -14.21 -9.93 4.14
CA GLN A 169 -15.44 -9.13 3.90
C GLN A 169 -16.11 -9.50 2.59
N ILE A 170 -15.35 -9.67 1.50
CA ILE A 170 -15.91 -10.05 0.19
C ILE A 170 -16.57 -11.44 0.25
N ARG A 171 -15.99 -12.37 1.01
CA ARG A 171 -16.57 -13.71 1.18
C ARG A 171 -17.89 -13.72 1.94
N HIS A 172 -18.07 -12.83 2.93
CA HIS A 172 -19.24 -12.83 3.80
C HIS A 172 -20.34 -11.86 3.36
N PHE A 173 -19.99 -10.70 2.81
CA PHE A 173 -20.92 -9.62 2.50
C PHE A 173 -21.07 -9.37 0.99
N GLY A 174 -20.24 -10.00 0.15
CA GLY A 174 -20.23 -9.75 -1.28
C GLY A 174 -19.52 -8.44 -1.67
N LEU A 175 -19.78 -7.97 -2.90
CA LEU A 175 -19.16 -6.80 -3.52
C LEU A 175 -20.09 -5.58 -3.45
N ASP A 176 -20.28 -5.04 -2.25
CA ASP A 176 -21.01 -3.79 -2.05
C ASP A 176 -20.13 -2.58 -2.48
N ASP A 177 -20.77 -1.45 -2.79
CA ASP A 177 -20.08 -0.20 -3.18
C ASP A 177 -19.10 0.30 -2.12
N ILE A 178 -19.36 0.03 -0.84
CA ILE A 178 -18.45 0.34 0.27
C ILE A 178 -17.19 -0.51 0.20
N VAL A 179 -17.36 -1.81 -0.05
CA VAL A 179 -16.25 -2.77 -0.20
C VAL A 179 -15.41 -2.42 -1.42
N ARG A 180 -16.05 -2.07 -2.53
CA ARG A 180 -15.37 -1.62 -3.77
C ARG A 180 -14.49 -0.39 -3.52
N ARG A 181 -15.00 0.63 -2.82
CA ARG A 181 -14.23 1.83 -2.48
C ARG A 181 -13.03 1.53 -1.57
N ARG A 182 -13.22 0.70 -0.54
CA ARG A 182 -12.14 0.27 0.35
C ARG A 182 -11.05 -0.50 -0.41
N LEU A 183 -11.45 -1.36 -1.34
CA LEU A 183 -10.53 -2.12 -2.16
C LEU A 183 -9.74 -1.21 -3.12
N ALA A 184 -10.37 -0.17 -3.66
CA ALA A 184 -9.69 0.85 -4.47
C ALA A 184 -8.64 1.63 -3.66
N CYS A 185 -8.96 2.02 -2.42
CA CYS A 185 -7.98 2.64 -1.51
C CYS A 185 -6.81 1.69 -1.18
N LEU A 186 -7.09 0.42 -0.91
CA LEU A 186 -6.06 -0.58 -0.67
C LEU A 186 -5.18 -0.81 -1.90
N SER A 187 -5.75 -0.78 -3.11
CA SER A 187 -4.98 -0.87 -4.36
C SER A 187 -4.01 0.29 -4.52
N LEU A 188 -4.46 1.53 -4.25
CA LEU A 188 -3.59 2.71 -4.26
C LEU A 188 -2.46 2.59 -3.24
N PHE A 189 -2.76 2.12 -2.04
CA PHE A 189 -1.76 1.90 -0.99
C PHE A 189 -0.73 0.84 -1.42
N TRP A 190 -1.17 -0.27 -2.01
CA TRP A 190 -0.29 -1.35 -2.46
C TRP A 190 0.67 -0.89 -3.55
N HIS A 191 0.17 -0.20 -4.57
CA HIS A 191 0.99 0.35 -5.64
C HIS A 191 1.95 1.46 -5.16
N PHE A 192 1.53 2.24 -4.16
CA PHE A 192 2.41 3.21 -3.51
C PHE A 192 3.59 2.52 -2.80
N LEU A 193 3.34 1.43 -2.06
CA LEU A 193 4.40 0.65 -1.41
C LEU A 193 5.38 0.04 -2.42
N ASP A 194 4.87 -0.45 -3.54
CA ASP A 194 5.66 -0.95 -4.65
C ASP A 194 6.63 0.12 -5.19
N LEU A 195 6.12 1.34 -5.38
CA LEU A 195 6.94 2.47 -5.83
C LEU A 195 8.03 2.82 -4.80
N VAL A 196 7.69 2.84 -3.51
CA VAL A 196 8.65 3.04 -2.43
C VAL A 196 9.73 1.96 -2.45
N TRP A 197 9.35 0.68 -2.67
CA TRP A 197 10.31 -0.42 -2.77
C TRP A 197 11.26 -0.27 -3.94
N ILE A 198 10.79 0.13 -5.11
CA ILE A 198 11.65 0.42 -6.27
C ILE A 198 12.68 1.51 -5.91
N CYS A 199 12.27 2.54 -5.16
CA CYS A 199 13.21 3.56 -4.65
C CYS A 199 14.21 2.94 -3.66
N VAL A 200 13.78 2.08 -2.73
CA VAL A 200 14.68 1.37 -1.80
C VAL A 200 15.66 0.52 -2.58
N PHE A 201 15.20 -0.31 -3.52
CA PHE A 201 16.07 -1.13 -4.36
C PHE A 201 17.14 -0.29 -5.08
N THR A 202 16.73 0.83 -5.66
CA THR A 202 17.63 1.70 -6.45
C THR A 202 18.61 2.47 -5.58
N PHE A 203 18.13 3.14 -4.52
CA PHE A 203 18.96 4.05 -3.72
C PHE A 203 19.74 3.37 -2.61
N VAL A 204 19.28 2.22 -2.12
CA VAL A 204 19.95 1.49 -1.05
C VAL A 204 20.82 0.38 -1.61
N TYR A 205 20.24 -0.52 -2.40
CA TYR A 205 20.96 -1.71 -2.88
C TYR A 205 21.77 -1.43 -4.14
N LEU A 206 21.16 -0.92 -5.21
CA LEU A 206 21.85 -0.76 -6.50
C LEU A 206 23.00 0.25 -6.43
N ARG A 207 22.85 1.33 -5.65
CA ARG A 207 23.90 2.34 -5.45
C ARG A 207 25.17 1.75 -4.85
N GLU A 208 25.09 0.75 -3.98
CA GLU A 208 26.27 0.10 -3.38
C GLU A 208 27.10 -0.69 -4.40
N PHE A 209 26.51 -1.04 -5.54
CA PHE A 209 27.15 -1.81 -6.60
C PHE A 209 27.54 -0.95 -7.82
N ALA A 210 27.09 0.32 -7.88
CA ALA A 210 27.49 1.28 -8.90
C ALA A 210 28.83 1.95 -8.53
#